data_e374cff060a952446ee2639f5d29f553
#
_entry.id   e374cff060a952446ee2639f5d29f553
#
_cell.length_a   1.000
_cell.length_b   1.000
_cell.length_c   1.000
_cell.angle_alpha   90.00
_cell.angle_beta   90.00
_cell.angle_gamma   90.00
#
_symmetry.space_group_name_H-M   'P 1'
#
loop_
_entity.id
_entity.type
_entity.pdbx_description
1 polymer ?
#
loop_
_entity_poly.entity_id
_entity_poly.type
_entity_poly.pdbx_seq_one_letter_code
_entity_poly.pdbx_strand_id
1 'polypeptide(L)' 'MTRKYLLLTKEEQQELRRMRKEAGISIPKMAEYMHTYPSKIQQLESEKKGVDPDFLEKVKKRYRLLIKYKDI' A
#
# COMPACT_ATOMS: atom_id res chain seq x y z
N MET A 1 17.69 -4.14 -17.33
CA MET A 1 16.87 -2.95 -17.12
C MET A 1 16.89 -2.53 -15.68
N THR A 2 17.23 -1.28 -15.43
CA THR A 2 17.23 -0.74 -14.09
C THR A 2 15.82 -0.32 -13.70
N ARG A 3 15.30 -0.89 -12.62
CA ARG A 3 14.03 -0.46 -12.09
C ARG A 3 14.20 0.92 -11.45
N LYS A 4 13.27 1.80 -11.73
CA LYS A 4 13.23 3.09 -11.07
C LYS A 4 12.35 2.97 -9.83
N TYR A 5 12.92 3.34 -8.69
CA TYR A 5 12.15 3.42 -7.46
C TYR A 5 11.53 4.80 -7.33
N LEU A 6 10.32 4.83 -6.81
CA LEU A 6 9.58 6.07 -6.59
C LEU A 6 9.68 6.48 -5.13
N LEU A 7 9.88 7.78 -4.91
CA LEU A 7 9.76 8.35 -3.58
C LEU A 7 8.36 8.94 -3.46
N LEU A 8 7.60 8.40 -2.52
CA LEU A 8 6.24 8.86 -2.32
C LEU A 8 6.24 10.19 -1.55
N THR A 9 5.35 11.08 -1.96
CA THR A 9 5.12 12.32 -1.21
C THR A 9 4.32 12.01 0.06
N LYS A 10 4.32 12.96 0.99
CA LYS A 10 3.49 12.83 2.19
C LYS A 10 2.03 12.62 1.84
N GLU A 11 1.57 13.33 0.82
CA GLU A 11 0.18 13.25 0.36
C GLU A 11 -0.14 11.86 -0.15
N GLU A 12 0.76 11.27 -0.94
CA GLU A 12 0.58 9.91 -1.45
C GLU A 12 0.58 8.89 -0.30
N GLN A 13 1.44 9.08 0.68
CA GLN A 13 1.50 8.21 1.84
C GLN A 13 0.22 8.28 2.67
N GLN A 14 -0.30 9.49 2.87
CA GLN A 14 -1.56 9.70 3.57
C GLN A 14 -2.73 9.09 2.81
N GLU A 15 -2.69 9.16 1.48
CA GLU A 15 -3.70 8.53 0.63
C GLU A 15 -3.73 7.03 0.82
N LEU A 16 -2.56 6.39 0.82
CA LEU A 16 -2.48 4.95 1.05
C LEU A 16 -3.02 4.56 2.42
N ARG A 17 -2.68 5.35 3.44
CA ARG A 17 -3.18 5.12 4.78
C ARG A 17 -4.69 5.25 4.85
N ARG A 18 -5.24 6.25 4.19
CA ARG A 18 -6.68 6.46 4.13
C ARG A 18 -7.37 5.31 3.43
N MET A 19 -6.82 4.84 2.31
CA MET A 19 -7.35 3.68 1.60
C MET A 19 -7.38 2.44 2.48
N ARG A 20 -6.31 2.22 3.24
CA ARG A 20 -6.24 1.08 4.15
C ARG A 20 -7.31 1.17 5.24
N LYS A 21 -7.49 2.35 5.83
CA LYS A 21 -8.52 2.57 6.84
C LYS A 21 -9.91 2.39 6.27
N GLU A 22 -10.12 2.87 5.06
CA GLU A 22 -11.40 2.72 4.38
C GLU A 22 -11.69 1.24 4.09
N ALA A 23 -10.67 0.48 3.73
CA ALA A 23 -10.79 -0.97 3.53
C ALA A 23 -11.00 -1.72 4.86
N GLY A 24 -10.71 -1.06 5.99
CA GLY A 24 -10.92 -1.65 7.30
C GLY A 24 -9.94 -2.74 7.69
N ILE A 25 -8.71 -2.67 7.19
CA ILE A 25 -7.71 -3.69 7.47
C ILE A 25 -6.48 -3.10 8.15
N SER A 26 -5.78 -3.96 8.90
CA SER A 26 -4.54 -3.59 9.59
C SER A 26 -3.34 -3.73 8.64
N ILE A 27 -2.21 -3.14 9.05
CA ILE A 27 -0.95 -3.29 8.31
C ILE A 27 -0.54 -4.76 8.18
N PRO A 28 -0.54 -5.56 9.27
CA PRO A 28 -0.20 -6.99 9.14
C PRO A 28 -1.14 -7.74 8.20
N LYS A 29 -2.43 -7.41 8.22
CA LYS A 29 -3.39 -8.07 7.35
C LYS A 29 -3.14 -7.74 5.88
N MET A 30 -2.84 -6.49 5.58
CA MET A 30 -2.49 -6.09 4.23
C MET A 30 -1.21 -6.78 3.76
N ALA A 31 -0.23 -6.93 4.66
CA ALA A 31 1.00 -7.64 4.35
C ALA A 31 0.72 -9.09 3.94
N GLU A 32 -0.22 -9.75 4.63
CA GLU A 32 -0.63 -11.11 4.26
C GLU A 32 -1.22 -11.15 2.85
N TYR A 33 -2.11 -10.21 2.54
CA TYR A 33 -2.71 -10.15 1.21
C TYR A 33 -1.67 -9.94 0.12
N MET A 34 -0.61 -9.21 0.43
CA MET A 34 0.43 -8.89 -0.54
C MET A 34 1.61 -9.87 -0.52
N HIS A 35 1.54 -10.89 0.34
CA HIS A 35 2.62 -11.87 0.53
C HIS A 35 3.95 -11.20 0.86
N THR A 36 3.89 -10.27 1.81
CA THR A 36 5.07 -9.51 2.21
C THR A 36 5.07 -9.29 3.73
N TYR A 37 5.96 -8.45 4.21
CA TYR A 37 6.11 -8.17 5.63
C TYR A 37 5.38 -6.88 6.02
N PRO A 38 4.89 -6.78 7.26
CA PRO A 38 4.25 -5.54 7.74
C PRO A 38 5.12 -4.30 7.55
N SER A 39 6.44 -4.44 7.71
CA SER A 39 7.36 -3.32 7.51
C SER A 39 7.31 -2.77 6.10
N LYS A 40 7.05 -3.61 5.10
CA LYS A 40 6.91 -3.17 3.71
C LYS A 40 5.70 -2.26 3.53
N ILE A 41 4.58 -2.64 4.12
CA ILE A 41 3.37 -1.83 4.05
C ILE A 41 3.54 -0.53 4.84
N GLN A 42 4.19 -0.60 6.00
CA GLN A 42 4.46 0.59 6.80
C GLN A 42 5.36 1.59 6.07
N GLN A 43 6.35 1.09 5.32
CA GLN A 43 7.22 1.94 4.51
C GLN A 43 6.41 2.80 3.53
N LEU A 44 5.39 2.23 2.94
CA LEU A 44 4.55 2.96 2.00
C LEU A 44 3.79 4.10 2.66
N GLU A 45 3.50 3.98 3.95
CA GLU A 45 2.68 4.97 4.65
C GLU A 45 3.48 6.01 5.43
N SER A 46 4.73 5.73 5.79
CA SER A 46 5.44 6.60 6.72
C SER A 46 6.93 6.78 6.47
N GLU A 47 7.55 5.99 5.65
CA GLU A 47 8.99 6.07 5.45
C GLU A 47 9.37 6.65 4.10
N LYS A 48 10.47 7.45 4.09
CA LYS A 48 11.00 8.03 2.86
C LYS A 48 12.00 7.06 2.25
N LYS A 49 11.50 6.00 1.65
CA LYS A 49 12.33 5.01 0.96
C LYS A 49 11.80 4.78 -0.44
N GLY A 50 12.69 4.40 -1.35
CA GLY A 50 12.29 4.07 -2.70
C GLY A 50 11.32 2.90 -2.74
N VAL A 51 10.26 3.04 -3.51
CA VAL A 51 9.22 2.03 -3.64
C VAL A 51 9.20 1.52 -5.07
N ASP A 52 9.10 0.20 -5.22
CA ASP A 52 8.94 -0.43 -6.53
C ASP A 52 7.57 -0.01 -7.09
N PRO A 53 7.53 0.62 -8.28
CA PRO A 53 6.26 1.04 -8.88
C PRO A 53 5.27 -0.10 -9.08
N ASP A 54 5.76 -1.27 -9.46
CA ASP A 54 4.89 -2.43 -9.67
C ASP A 54 4.24 -2.88 -8.36
N PHE A 55 5.02 -2.90 -7.29
CA PHE A 55 4.49 -3.24 -5.98
C PHE A 55 3.45 -2.24 -5.51
N LEU A 56 3.74 -0.96 -5.70
CA LEU A 56 2.81 0.12 -5.34
C LEU A 56 1.49 -0.02 -6.08
N GLU A 57 1.56 -0.31 -7.38
CA GLU A 57 0.37 -0.50 -8.21
C GLU A 57 -0.47 -1.68 -7.71
N LYS A 58 0.17 -2.77 -7.35
CA LYS A 58 -0.51 -3.95 -6.80
C LYS A 58 -1.20 -3.64 -5.47
N VAL A 59 -0.52 -2.86 -4.61
CA VAL A 59 -1.08 -2.46 -3.33
C VAL A 59 -2.33 -1.60 -3.53
N LYS A 60 -2.26 -0.61 -4.40
CA LYS A 60 -3.39 0.26 -4.71
C LYS A 60 -4.56 -0.52 -5.27
N LYS A 61 -4.27 -1.44 -6.18
CA LYS A 61 -5.31 -2.29 -6.78
C LYS A 61 -6.00 -3.15 -5.73
N ARG A 62 -5.24 -3.71 -4.81
CA ARG A 62 -5.80 -4.52 -3.72
C ARG A 62 -6.70 -3.69 -2.81
N TYR A 63 -6.28 -2.49 -2.45
CA TYR A 63 -7.10 -1.61 -1.64
C TYR A 63 -8.43 -1.30 -2.34
N ARG A 64 -8.39 -0.98 -3.63
CA ARG A 64 -9.61 -0.69 -4.39
C ARG A 64 -10.58 -1.86 -4.38
N LEU A 65 -10.06 -3.08 -4.54
CA LEU A 65 -10.88 -4.28 -4.51
C LEU A 65 -11.49 -4.48 -3.12
N LEU A 66 -10.70 -4.33 -2.07
CA LEU A 66 -11.18 -4.49 -0.70
C LEU A 66 -12.26 -3.47 -0.35
N ILE A 67 -12.09 -2.23 -0.79
CA ILE A 67 -13.07 -1.18 -0.57
C ILE A 67 -14.35 -1.48 -1.35
N LYS A 68 -14.20 -1.88 -2.60
CA LYS A 68 -15.33 -2.18 -3.48
C LYS A 68 -16.21 -3.30 -2.93
N TYR A 69 -15.60 -4.33 -2.37
CA TYR A 69 -16.34 -5.50 -1.90
C TYR A 69 -16.62 -5.48 -0.39
N LYS A 70 -16.32 -4.38 0.27
CA LYS A 70 -16.50 -4.26 1.71
C LYS A 70 -17.95 -4.42 2.16
N ASP A 71 -18.88 -3.95 1.37
CA ASP A 71 -20.30 -3.91 1.71
C ASP A 71 -21.12 -5.03 1.06
N ILE A 72 -20.45 -6.06 0.59
CA ILE A 72 -21.13 -7.21 -0.02
C ILE A 72 -21.40 -8.29 1.02
#